data_c012448fd6ef4bb03d9dd0194e09c55a
#
_entry.id   c012448fd6ef4bb03d9dd0194e09c55a
#
_cell.length_a   1.000
_cell.length_b   1.000
_cell.length_c   1.000
_cell.angle_alpha   90.00
_cell.angle_beta   90.00
_cell.angle_gamma   90.00
#
_symmetry.space_group_name_H-M   'P 1'
#
loop_
_entity.id
_entity.type
_entity.pdbx_description
1 polymer ?
#
loop_
_entity_poly.entity_id
_entity_poly.type
_entity_poly.pdbx_seq_one_letter_code
_entity_poly.pdbx_strand_id
1 'polypeptide(L)'
;MVQTTESQSDVALKYFDHWSKQEYEASARCLDEHLSFTGPIDKFDNARDYIETTHRLGQIVTGVHRRKTFVNGNDVCFVYDLATNTPAGTVPCAEWIHAENGKVKSIQVFFDARPFAAMFAHK
;
A
#
# COMPACT_ATOMS: atom_id res chain seq x y z
N MET A 1 -12.10 21.02 23.66
CA MET A 1 -11.87 20.29 23.42
C MET A 1 -11.41 19.75 22.58
N VAL A 2 -11.00 19.44 22.56
CA VAL A 2 -10.58 18.99 21.72
C VAL A 2 -10.73 17.85 21.35
N GLN A 3 -10.97 17.53 20.88
CA GLN A 3 -11.07 16.52 20.51
C GLN A 3 -10.30 15.93 19.94
N THR A 4 -10.11 15.09 20.20
CA THR A 4 -9.21 14.58 19.57
C THR A 4 -9.66 13.76 18.59
N THR A 5 -9.69 14.09 17.49
CA THR A 5 -9.95 13.27 16.44
C THR A 5 -8.69 12.64 16.01
N GLU A 6 -8.76 11.52 15.38
CA GLU A 6 -7.61 10.93 14.76
C GLU A 6 -7.05 11.89 13.75
N SER A 7 -5.75 12.02 13.69
CA SER A 7 -5.13 12.79 12.63
C SER A 7 -5.24 12.01 11.32
N GLN A 8 -5.06 12.69 10.20
CA GLN A 8 -5.15 12.02 8.91
C GLN A 8 -4.06 10.97 8.75
N SER A 9 -2.90 11.21 9.38
CA SER A 9 -1.83 10.22 9.31
C SER A 9 -2.22 8.92 10.01
N ASP A 10 -3.14 8.98 11.00
CA ASP A 10 -3.54 7.76 11.72
C ASP A 10 -4.23 6.77 10.81
N VAL A 11 -5.07 7.22 9.87
CA VAL A 11 -5.72 6.28 8.98
C VAL A 11 -4.73 5.67 8.00
N ALA A 12 -3.71 6.43 7.58
CA ALA A 12 -2.66 5.89 6.73
C ALA A 12 -1.86 4.82 7.47
N LEU A 13 -1.57 5.08 8.75
CA LEU A 13 -0.85 4.11 9.57
C LEU A 13 -1.67 2.84 9.78
N LYS A 14 -2.97 3.00 10.03
CA LYS A 14 -3.86 1.85 10.16
C LYS A 14 -3.93 1.03 8.88
N TYR A 15 -4.07 1.72 7.76
CA TYR A 15 -4.14 1.03 6.48
C TYR A 15 -2.90 0.18 6.26
N PHE A 16 -1.73 0.77 6.43
CA PHE A 16 -0.48 0.05 6.20
C PHE A 16 -0.31 -1.10 7.20
N ASP A 17 -0.69 -0.85 8.45
CA ASP A 17 -0.57 -1.87 9.49
C ASP A 17 -1.42 -3.10 9.15
N HIS A 18 -2.67 -2.89 8.76
CA HIS A 18 -3.54 -3.99 8.36
C HIS A 18 -3.02 -4.68 7.12
N TRP A 19 -2.62 -3.90 6.13
CA TRP A 19 -2.14 -4.46 4.88
C TRP A 19 -0.89 -5.33 5.12
N SER A 20 0.03 -4.85 5.93
CA SER A 20 1.28 -5.56 6.17
C SER A 20 1.08 -6.87 6.93
N LYS A 21 -0.04 -7.00 7.63
CA LYS A 21 -0.40 -8.23 8.32
C LYS A 21 -1.35 -9.08 7.50
N GLN A 22 -1.58 -8.69 6.26
CA GLN A 22 -2.46 -9.39 5.32
C GLN A 22 -3.91 -9.40 5.78
N GLU A 23 -4.30 -8.38 6.51
CA GLU A 23 -5.68 -8.17 6.94
C GLU A 23 -6.36 -7.30 5.88
N TYR A 24 -6.63 -7.90 4.72
CA TYR A 24 -7.02 -7.13 3.55
C TYR A 24 -8.39 -6.46 3.67
N GLU A 25 -9.33 -7.10 4.33
CA GLU A 25 -10.63 -6.48 4.52
C GLU A 25 -10.55 -5.25 5.41
N ALA A 26 -9.78 -5.36 6.49
CA ALA A 26 -9.61 -4.22 7.39
C ALA A 26 -8.88 -3.08 6.68
N SER A 27 -7.86 -3.38 5.89
CA SER A 27 -7.15 -2.33 5.17
C SER A 27 -8.06 -1.69 4.13
N ALA A 28 -8.90 -2.48 3.47
CA ALA A 28 -9.81 -1.96 2.45
C ALA A 28 -10.78 -0.93 3.02
N ARG A 29 -11.19 -1.10 4.26
CA ARG A 29 -12.13 -0.17 4.89
C ARG A 29 -11.52 1.21 5.12
N CYS A 30 -10.20 1.31 5.08
CA CYS A 30 -9.52 2.60 5.23
C CYS A 30 -9.50 3.41 3.92
N LEU A 31 -9.87 2.81 2.80
CA LEU A 31 -9.72 3.43 1.48
C LEU A 31 -10.96 4.20 1.07
N ASP A 32 -10.73 5.34 0.42
CA ASP A 32 -11.81 6.08 -0.23
C ASP A 32 -12.19 5.33 -1.50
N GLU A 33 -13.48 5.35 -1.85
CA GLU A 33 -13.92 4.62 -3.03
C GLU A 33 -13.32 5.18 -4.32
N HIS A 34 -12.92 6.44 -4.31
CA HIS A 34 -12.27 7.09 -5.46
C HIS A 34 -10.75 7.10 -5.30
N LEU A 35 -10.22 6.11 -4.62
CA LEU A 35 -8.77 6.00 -4.40
C LEU A 35 -8.01 6.10 -5.72
N SER A 36 -6.91 6.86 -5.68
CA SER A 36 -5.98 6.91 -6.79
C SER A 36 -4.73 6.12 -6.39
N PHE A 37 -4.39 5.11 -7.17
CA PHE A 37 -3.20 4.31 -6.92
C PHE A 37 -2.28 4.37 -8.12
N THR A 38 -0.99 4.61 -7.88
CA THR A 38 0.02 4.60 -8.93
C THR A 38 1.22 3.79 -8.47
N GLY A 39 1.61 2.83 -9.27
CA GLY A 39 2.81 2.04 -9.01
C GLY A 39 3.58 1.84 -10.29
N PRO A 40 4.72 1.17 -10.24
CA PRO A 40 5.52 0.95 -11.44
C PRO A 40 4.86 0.01 -12.44
N ILE A 41 3.93 -0.81 -12.00
CA ILE A 41 3.31 -1.82 -12.86
C ILE A 41 1.85 -1.49 -13.13
N ASP A 42 1.12 -1.02 -12.11
CA ASP A 42 -0.31 -0.83 -12.18
C ASP A 42 -0.73 0.58 -11.81
N LYS A 43 -1.92 0.94 -12.24
CA LYS A 43 -2.51 2.22 -11.92
C LYS A 43 -4.02 2.03 -11.81
N PHE A 44 -4.63 2.58 -10.76
CA PHE A 44 -6.07 2.45 -10.53
C PHE A 44 -6.66 3.78 -10.12
N ASP A 45 -7.92 4.01 -10.48
CA ASP A 45 -8.63 5.22 -10.11
C ASP A 45 -9.86 4.92 -9.25
N ASN A 46 -9.91 3.74 -8.66
CA ASN A 46 -10.98 3.37 -7.74
C ASN A 46 -10.46 2.30 -6.79
N ALA A 47 -11.08 2.22 -5.61
CA ALA A 47 -10.62 1.29 -4.59
C ALA A 47 -10.92 -0.16 -4.95
N ARG A 48 -12.05 -0.40 -5.63
CA ARG A 48 -12.45 -1.79 -5.88
C ARG A 48 -11.41 -2.55 -6.70
N ASP A 49 -10.95 -1.93 -7.80
CA ASP A 49 -9.97 -2.59 -8.66
C ASP A 49 -8.63 -2.75 -7.94
N TYR A 50 -8.27 -1.76 -7.14
CA TYR A 50 -7.04 -1.84 -6.36
C TYR A 50 -7.12 -2.98 -5.35
N ILE A 51 -8.27 -3.12 -4.66
CA ILE A 51 -8.45 -4.17 -3.66
C ILE A 51 -8.34 -5.54 -4.30
N GLU A 52 -8.95 -5.71 -5.46
CA GLU A 52 -8.86 -6.97 -6.20
C GLU A 52 -7.42 -7.33 -6.49
N THR A 53 -6.65 -6.34 -6.93
CA THR A 53 -5.24 -6.56 -7.24
C THR A 53 -4.44 -6.90 -6.02
N THR A 54 -4.72 -6.25 -4.88
CA THR A 54 -3.97 -6.58 -3.65
C THR A 54 -4.31 -7.98 -3.15
N HIS A 55 -5.52 -8.46 -3.38
CA HIS A 55 -5.86 -9.84 -3.03
C HIS A 55 -5.01 -10.82 -3.84
N ARG A 56 -4.81 -10.55 -5.11
CA ARG A 56 -3.95 -11.39 -5.94
C ARG A 56 -2.49 -11.29 -5.52
N LEU A 57 -2.05 -10.07 -5.20
CA LEU A 57 -0.68 -9.87 -4.72
C LEU A 57 -0.46 -10.65 -3.43
N GLY A 58 -1.48 -10.72 -2.58
CA GLY A 58 -1.37 -11.42 -1.32
C GLY A 58 -1.00 -12.88 -1.47
N GLN A 59 -1.23 -13.47 -2.63
CA GLN A 59 -0.90 -14.87 -2.85
C GLN A 59 0.60 -15.10 -2.98
N ILE A 60 1.36 -14.06 -3.33
CA ILE A 60 2.81 -14.20 -3.49
C ILE A 60 3.58 -13.51 -2.38
N VAL A 61 2.93 -12.72 -1.53
CA VAL A 61 3.61 -12.00 -0.46
C VAL A 61 3.75 -12.91 0.75
N THR A 62 4.98 -13.06 1.24
CA THR A 62 5.25 -13.86 2.43
C THR A 62 5.56 -13.02 3.65
N GLY A 63 5.80 -11.72 3.47
CA GLY A 63 6.03 -10.84 4.60
C GLY A 63 6.25 -9.41 4.18
N VAL A 64 5.99 -8.51 5.10
CA VAL A 64 6.23 -7.08 4.90
C VAL A 64 7.03 -6.59 6.10
N HIS A 65 8.23 -6.11 5.86
CA HIS A 65 9.13 -5.64 6.90
C HIS A 65 9.24 -4.14 6.84
N ARG A 66 8.54 -3.44 7.71
CA ARG A 66 8.63 -1.98 7.75
C ARG A 66 9.98 -1.57 8.31
N ARG A 67 10.68 -0.70 7.58
CA ARG A 67 11.99 -0.22 7.98
C ARG A 67 11.95 1.18 8.53
N LYS A 68 11.13 2.05 7.94
CA LYS A 68 11.09 3.44 8.33
C LYS A 68 9.74 4.05 7.97
N THR A 69 9.27 4.97 8.80
CA THR A 69 8.02 5.68 8.55
C THR A 69 8.29 7.18 8.67
N PHE A 70 7.85 7.93 7.68
CA PHE A 70 7.98 9.39 7.66
C PHE A 70 6.58 9.98 7.61
N VAL A 71 6.29 10.90 8.50
CA VAL A 71 4.97 11.52 8.57
C VAL A 71 5.12 13.02 8.33
N ASN A 72 4.31 13.55 7.44
CA ASN A 72 4.28 14.98 7.16
C ASN A 72 2.83 15.39 6.91
N GLY A 73 2.15 15.85 7.97
CA GLY A 73 0.76 16.25 7.85
C GLY A 73 -0.12 15.09 7.45
N ASN A 74 -0.80 15.24 6.33
CA ASN A 74 -1.71 14.22 5.81
C ASN A 74 -1.00 13.14 5.01
N ASP A 75 0.32 13.22 4.90
CA ASP A 75 1.10 12.30 4.09
C ASP A 75 1.99 11.44 4.94
N VAL A 76 2.03 10.15 4.62
CA VAL A 76 2.89 9.20 5.32
C VAL A 76 3.63 8.39 4.27
N CYS A 77 4.94 8.26 4.43
CA CYS A 77 5.73 7.41 3.54
C CYS A 77 6.34 6.29 4.34
N PHE A 78 6.10 5.07 3.88
CA PHE A 78 6.66 3.86 4.49
C PHE A 78 7.77 3.33 3.60
N VAL A 79 8.90 3.01 4.22
CA VAL A 79 9.97 2.30 3.51
C VAL A 79 9.99 0.90 4.10
N TYR A 80 9.87 -0.11 3.25
CA TYR A 80 9.74 -1.49 3.73
C TYR A 80 10.31 -2.47 2.72
N ASP A 81 10.54 -3.68 3.19
CA ASP A 81 10.95 -4.78 2.32
C ASP A 81 9.74 -5.69 2.12
N LEU A 82 9.42 -5.97 0.87
CA LEU A 82 8.33 -6.86 0.51
C LEU A 82 8.91 -8.21 0.16
N ALA A 83 8.64 -9.20 1.00
CA ALA A 83 9.13 -10.55 0.76
C ALA A 83 8.10 -11.31 -0.06
N THR A 84 8.56 -12.01 -1.10
CA THR A 84 7.67 -12.77 -1.97
C THR A 84 8.19 -14.18 -2.12
N ASN A 85 7.30 -15.09 -2.55
CA ASN A 85 7.67 -16.46 -2.84
C ASN A 85 7.94 -16.66 -4.34
N THR A 86 8.37 -15.61 -5.01
CA THR A 86 8.69 -15.62 -6.44
C THR A 86 10.18 -15.47 -6.65
N PRO A 87 10.67 -15.66 -7.87
CA PRO A 87 12.10 -15.41 -8.15
C PRO A 87 12.55 -13.98 -7.84
N ALA A 88 11.61 -13.03 -7.75
CA ALA A 88 11.96 -11.66 -7.36
C ALA A 88 12.46 -11.59 -5.92
N GLY A 89 12.05 -12.56 -5.07
CA GLY A 89 12.50 -12.61 -3.69
C GLY A 89 11.99 -11.43 -2.88
N THR A 90 12.90 -10.77 -2.16
CA THR A 90 12.55 -9.63 -1.32
C THR A 90 12.90 -8.33 -2.05
N VAL A 91 11.94 -7.42 -2.11
CA VAL A 91 12.06 -6.19 -2.89
C VAL A 91 11.87 -4.98 -1.98
N PRO A 92 12.83 -4.03 -1.99
CA PRO A 92 12.64 -2.80 -1.21
C PRO A 92 11.62 -1.90 -1.90
N CYS A 93 10.76 -1.30 -1.09
CA CYS A 93 9.66 -0.47 -1.56
C CYS A 93 9.54 0.80 -0.76
N ALA A 94 9.00 1.84 -1.38
CA ALA A 94 8.55 3.04 -0.68
C ALA A 94 7.10 3.28 -1.08
N GLU A 95 6.26 3.57 -0.10
CA GLU A 95 4.84 3.75 -0.35
C GLU A 95 4.38 5.06 0.29
N TRP A 96 3.92 5.97 -0.54
CA TRP A 96 3.47 7.29 -0.12
C TRP A 96 1.95 7.28 -0.09
N ILE A 97 1.41 7.51 1.11
CA ILE A 97 -0.04 7.46 1.34
C ILE A 97 -0.52 8.83 1.77
N HIS A 98 -1.53 9.34 1.08
CA HIS A 98 -2.16 10.61 1.42
C HIS A 98 -3.59 10.34 1.88
N ALA A 99 -3.96 10.89 3.03
CA ALA A 99 -5.28 10.65 3.62
C ALA A 99 -5.97 11.96 3.92
N GLU A 100 -7.29 11.99 3.73
CA GLU A 100 -8.14 13.13 4.06
C GLU A 100 -9.48 12.62 4.51
N ASN A 101 -10.08 13.34 5.45
CA ASN A 101 -11.45 13.03 5.90
C ASN A 101 -11.60 11.59 6.37
N GLY A 102 -10.57 11.08 7.03
CA GLY A 102 -10.62 9.75 7.62
C GLY A 102 -10.46 8.61 6.63
N LYS A 103 -10.06 8.90 5.39
CA LYS A 103 -9.88 7.88 4.36
C LYS A 103 -8.59 8.09 3.61
N VAL A 104 -8.03 6.99 3.11
CA VAL A 104 -6.87 7.06 2.24
C VAL A 104 -7.34 7.45 0.84
N LYS A 105 -6.81 8.56 0.34
CA LYS A 105 -7.23 9.12 -0.95
C LYS A 105 -6.29 8.74 -2.08
N SER A 106 -5.01 8.63 -1.80
CA SER A 106 -4.06 8.26 -2.85
C SER A 106 -2.91 7.46 -2.27
N ILE A 107 -2.40 6.56 -3.08
CA ILE A 107 -1.24 5.75 -2.75
C ILE A 107 -0.33 5.75 -3.96
N GLN A 108 0.95 6.00 -3.72
CA GLN A 108 1.95 5.93 -4.77
C GLN A 108 3.07 5.03 -4.28
N VAL A 109 3.37 3.97 -5.02
CA VAL A 109 4.36 2.98 -4.62
C VAL A 109 5.55 3.05 -5.58
N PHE A 110 6.74 2.98 -5.01
CA PHE A 110 7.99 3.03 -5.76
C PHE A 110 8.78 1.77 -5.47
N PHE A 111 9.13 1.05 -6.50
CA PHE A 111 10.04 -0.08 -6.36
C PHE A 111 10.61 -0.40 -7.74
N ASP A 112 11.67 -1.19 -7.74
CA ASP A 112 12.28 -1.64 -8.99
C ASP A 112 11.45 -2.78 -9.53
N ALA A 113 10.78 -2.56 -10.66
CA ALA A 113 9.89 -3.57 -11.23
C ALA A 113 10.62 -4.63 -12.04
N ARG A 114 11.91 -4.43 -12.32
CA ARG A 114 12.67 -5.37 -13.16
C ARG A 114 12.66 -6.82 -12.65
N PRO A 115 12.77 -7.05 -11.33
CA PRO A 115 12.73 -8.44 -10.85
C PRO A 115 11.42 -9.16 -11.17
N PHE A 116 10.35 -8.40 -11.43
CA PHE A 116 9.05 -8.99 -11.75
C PHE A 116 8.82 -9.11 -13.26
N ALA A 117 9.76 -8.67 -14.06
CA ALA A 117 9.54 -8.60 -15.51
C ALA A 117 9.19 -9.97 -16.10
N ALA A 118 9.83 -11.03 -15.62
CA ALA A 118 9.56 -12.35 -16.15
C ALA A 118 8.13 -12.80 -15.91
N MET A 119 7.51 -12.32 -14.83
CA MET A 119 6.14 -12.69 -14.51
C MET A 119 5.14 -12.06 -15.47
N PHE A 120 5.51 -10.91 -16.05
CA PHE A 120 4.63 -10.18 -16.96
C PHE A 120 5.01 -10.33 -18.42
N ALA A 121 6.14 -10.97 -18.69
CA ALA A 121 6.58 -11.18 -20.04
C ALA A 121 5.93 -12.38 -20.71
N HIS A 122 5.35 -13.25 -19.90
CA HIS A 122 4.69 -14.42 -20.43
C HIS A 122 3.35 -14.02 -20.97
N LYS A 123 3.12 -14.25 -22.18
CA LYS A 123 1.84 -13.91 -22.76
C LYS A 123 1.30 -15.06 -23.50
#